data_16e4c2ee745879be4d97abcd31c77746
#
_entry.id   16e4c2ee745879be4d97abcd31c77746
#
_cell.length_a   1.000
_cell.length_b   1.000
_cell.length_c   1.000
_cell.angle_alpha   90.00
_cell.angle_beta   90.00
_cell.angle_gamma   90.00
#
_symmetry.space_group_name_H-M   'P 1'
#
loop_
_entity.id
_entity.type
_entity.pdbx_description
1 polymer ?
#
loop_
_entity_poly.entity_id
_entity_poly.type
_entity_poly.pdbx_seq_one_letter_code
_entity_poly.pdbx_strand_id
1 'polypeptide(L)'
;MNSLNRLSEAIIFSLQDYINKRGFRALIHFELEGCYQKPIGKKIDYKQVNKQLLALGIDGEVVAEYWSNQWEYVSIFNGQSPLKEAQNLHHAIYLLPKLFAEQGVTKTLIKPVVWAGDYGKLAAGCENIFSGDNRAVHIPNAVQINISVQDLNGNNLLVSGSFAECLQQHFLRKSLACCLIYLPEEEAFERLALKSKYGLAEELCSPVDISGGHQGSIALYRDIGKHNQKMGVEPLIYDDKNNVIISENNWHKTSRIEHRLGASSEHYNPYLNVIFALLNVIDAIDDGEHNEQVQSEEYGQLPNSLHDQQHNLGAITLFANNDWFSRSIDKALSATNYQSENNTQLSTGQLLKDNYLKQFQRPSIIF
;
A
#
# COMPACT_ATOMS: atom_id res chain seq x y z
N MET A 1 -5.21 -22.31 0.79
CA MET A 1 -4.43 -21.21 0.16
C MET A 1 -4.57 -21.35 -1.34
N ASN A 2 -4.94 -20.27 -2.05
CA ASN A 2 -5.10 -20.25 -3.51
C ASN A 2 -3.74 -20.52 -4.19
N SER A 3 -3.73 -21.15 -5.36
CA SER A 3 -2.51 -21.42 -6.15
C SER A 3 -1.73 -20.15 -6.49
N LEU A 4 -2.42 -19.02 -6.74
CA LEU A 4 -1.81 -17.70 -6.96
C LEU A 4 -0.98 -17.27 -5.75
N ASN A 5 -1.52 -17.37 -4.53
CA ASN A 5 -0.82 -16.93 -3.32
C ASN A 5 0.42 -17.78 -3.05
N ARG A 6 0.36 -19.11 -3.24
CA ARG A 6 1.54 -19.98 -3.08
C ARG A 6 2.66 -19.61 -4.05
N LEU A 7 2.31 -19.37 -5.31
CA LEU A 7 3.28 -18.93 -6.30
C LEU A 7 3.88 -17.57 -5.93
N SER A 8 3.04 -16.64 -5.47
CA SER A 8 3.49 -15.32 -5.02
C SER A 8 4.42 -15.40 -3.81
N GLU A 9 4.15 -16.27 -2.83
CA GLU A 9 5.02 -16.47 -1.66
C GLU A 9 6.41 -16.96 -2.07
N ALA A 10 6.48 -17.96 -2.98
CA ALA A 10 7.76 -18.46 -3.49
C ALA A 10 8.53 -17.37 -4.24
N ILE A 11 7.86 -16.55 -5.03
CA ILE A 11 8.47 -15.42 -5.73
C ILE A 11 8.98 -14.38 -4.73
N ILE A 12 8.17 -13.97 -3.74
CA ILE A 12 8.60 -13.00 -2.71
C ILE A 12 9.85 -13.49 -1.99
N PHE A 13 9.85 -14.76 -1.58
CA PHE A 13 11.02 -15.35 -0.93
C PHE A 13 12.28 -15.23 -1.79
N SER A 14 12.18 -15.53 -3.09
CA SER A 14 13.31 -15.45 -4.03
C SER A 14 13.75 -14.00 -4.28
N LEU A 15 12.81 -13.05 -4.39
CA LEU A 15 13.13 -11.62 -4.53
C LEU A 15 13.84 -11.06 -3.30
N GLN A 16 13.40 -11.47 -2.09
CA GLN A 16 14.08 -11.10 -0.85
C GLN A 16 15.51 -11.67 -0.80
N ASP A 17 15.68 -12.93 -1.19
CA ASP A 17 17.01 -13.56 -1.28
C ASP A 17 17.92 -12.84 -2.27
N TYR A 18 17.38 -12.44 -3.43
CA TYR A 18 18.11 -11.64 -4.42
C TYR A 18 18.59 -10.31 -3.83
N ILE A 19 17.71 -9.56 -3.16
CA ILE A 19 18.04 -8.27 -2.52
C ILE A 19 19.08 -8.48 -1.42
N ASN A 20 18.91 -9.50 -0.58
CA ASN A 20 19.84 -9.82 0.51
C ASN A 20 21.24 -10.18 -0.01
N LYS A 21 21.35 -10.95 -1.09
CA LYS A 21 22.63 -11.29 -1.74
C LYS A 21 23.36 -10.07 -2.31
N ARG A 22 22.62 -9.00 -2.64
CA ARG A 22 23.16 -7.70 -3.06
C ARG A 22 23.57 -6.81 -1.88
N GLY A 23 23.42 -7.27 -0.65
CA GLY A 23 23.80 -6.53 0.55
C GLY A 23 22.74 -5.56 1.08
N PHE A 24 21.49 -5.74 0.66
CA PHE A 24 20.40 -4.87 1.07
C PHE A 24 19.25 -5.65 1.70
N ARG A 25 18.39 -4.96 2.43
CA ARG A 25 17.18 -5.50 3.02
C ARG A 25 16.01 -4.53 2.75
N ALA A 26 14.99 -4.99 2.07
CA ALA A 26 13.74 -4.24 1.92
C ALA A 26 12.85 -4.46 3.14
N LEU A 27 12.24 -3.39 3.62
CA LEU A 27 11.20 -3.39 4.65
C LEU A 27 9.92 -2.85 4.03
N ILE A 28 8.82 -3.56 4.26
CA ILE A 28 7.50 -3.21 3.72
C ILE A 28 6.51 -3.24 4.87
N HIS A 29 5.62 -2.23 4.92
CA HIS A 29 4.55 -2.13 5.89
C HIS A 29 3.28 -1.64 5.19
N PHE A 30 2.13 -2.03 5.70
CA PHE A 30 0.84 -1.69 5.15
C PHE A 30 0.01 -0.86 6.13
N GLU A 31 -0.80 0.02 5.54
CA GLU A 31 -1.95 0.64 6.19
C GLU A 31 -3.20 0.26 5.37
N LEU A 32 -4.27 -0.20 6.03
CA LEU A 32 -5.53 -0.56 5.39
C LEU A 32 -6.67 0.16 6.09
N GLU A 33 -7.34 1.04 5.40
CA GLU A 33 -8.53 1.71 5.89
C GLU A 33 -9.80 0.93 5.56
N GLY A 34 -10.82 1.10 6.41
CA GLY A 34 -12.15 0.54 6.17
C GLY A 34 -13.19 1.18 7.07
N CYS A 35 -14.44 0.83 6.85
CA CYS A 35 -15.55 1.32 7.66
C CYS A 35 -16.30 0.14 8.30
N TYR A 36 -17.11 0.46 9.31
CA TYR A 36 -18.06 -0.49 9.84
C TYR A 36 -19.41 0.14 10.16
N GLN A 37 -20.45 -0.64 10.06
CA GLN A 37 -21.78 -0.31 10.54
C GLN A 37 -22.00 -0.97 11.91
N LYS A 38 -22.44 -0.20 12.90
CA LYS A 38 -22.68 -0.67 14.26
C LYS A 38 -23.91 0.00 14.86
N PRO A 39 -24.53 -0.61 15.89
CA PRO A 39 -25.62 0.00 16.65
C PRO A 39 -25.18 1.35 17.26
N ILE A 40 -26.12 2.29 17.33
CA ILE A 40 -25.91 3.61 17.95
C ILE A 40 -25.43 3.44 19.40
N GLY A 41 -24.41 4.23 19.77
CA GLY A 41 -23.81 4.18 21.11
C GLY A 41 -22.85 3.03 21.37
N LYS A 42 -22.75 2.04 20.48
CA LYS A 42 -21.79 0.94 20.62
C LYS A 42 -20.37 1.47 20.40
N LYS A 43 -19.50 1.24 21.37
CA LYS A 43 -18.05 1.49 21.25
C LYS A 43 -17.33 0.21 20.89
N ILE A 44 -16.31 0.32 20.05
CA ILE A 44 -15.43 -0.79 19.70
C ILE A 44 -14.22 -0.76 20.63
N ASP A 45 -13.91 -1.91 21.19
CA ASP A 45 -12.69 -2.10 22.01
C ASP A 45 -11.54 -2.54 21.10
N TYR A 46 -10.84 -1.56 20.52
CA TYR A 46 -9.66 -1.81 19.68
C TYR A 46 -8.55 -2.57 20.42
N LYS A 47 -8.42 -2.37 21.75
CA LYS A 47 -7.42 -3.12 22.54
C LYS A 47 -7.71 -4.61 22.52
N GLN A 48 -9.00 -4.98 22.63
CA GLN A 48 -9.41 -6.38 22.54
C GLN A 48 -9.19 -6.94 21.13
N VAL A 49 -9.52 -6.19 20.07
CA VAL A 49 -9.27 -6.59 18.67
C VAL A 49 -7.78 -6.81 18.44
N ASN A 50 -6.93 -5.87 18.86
CA ASN A 50 -5.48 -5.96 18.71
C ASN A 50 -4.87 -7.13 19.47
N LYS A 51 -5.37 -7.41 20.68
CA LYS A 51 -4.98 -8.61 21.43
C LYS A 51 -5.32 -9.91 20.69
N GLN A 52 -6.47 -9.95 20.03
CA GLN A 52 -6.89 -11.10 19.22
C GLN A 52 -6.03 -11.23 17.95
N LEU A 53 -5.72 -10.14 17.26
CA LEU A 53 -4.80 -10.15 16.10
C LEU A 53 -3.43 -10.73 16.50
N LEU A 54 -2.85 -10.24 17.59
CA LEU A 54 -1.57 -10.74 18.10
C LEU A 54 -1.64 -12.23 18.45
N ALA A 55 -2.73 -12.68 19.12
CA ALA A 55 -2.92 -14.09 19.45
C ALA A 55 -3.04 -14.99 18.21
N LEU A 56 -3.49 -14.44 17.09
CA LEU A 56 -3.56 -15.11 15.78
C LEU A 56 -2.25 -15.01 14.97
N GLY A 57 -1.19 -14.41 15.55
CA GLY A 57 0.11 -14.26 14.92
C GLY A 57 0.16 -13.19 13.84
N ILE A 58 -0.74 -12.19 13.91
CA ILE A 58 -0.76 -11.04 13.01
C ILE A 58 -0.10 -9.86 13.73
N ASP A 59 1.03 -9.41 13.17
CA ASP A 59 1.79 -8.28 13.70
C ASP A 59 1.26 -6.97 13.11
N GLY A 60 0.13 -6.53 13.61
CA GLY A 60 -0.54 -5.31 13.20
C GLY A 60 -1.54 -4.86 14.26
N GLU A 61 -1.93 -3.61 14.19
CA GLU A 61 -2.88 -2.98 15.10
C GLU A 61 -4.00 -2.30 14.32
N VAL A 62 -5.18 -2.25 14.92
CA VAL A 62 -6.32 -1.48 14.42
C VAL A 62 -6.54 -0.28 15.32
N VAL A 63 -6.71 0.86 14.69
CA VAL A 63 -6.98 2.14 15.36
C VAL A 63 -8.22 2.82 14.77
N ALA A 64 -8.74 3.82 15.48
CA ALA A 64 -9.78 4.68 14.93
C ALA A 64 -9.16 5.62 13.89
N GLU A 65 -9.89 5.85 12.80
CA GLU A 65 -9.51 6.78 11.74
C GLU A 65 -10.38 8.04 11.79
N TYR A 66 -10.18 8.94 10.81
CA TYR A 66 -10.75 10.29 10.77
C TYR A 66 -12.27 10.33 10.92
N TRP A 67 -12.99 9.45 10.22
CA TRP A 67 -14.46 9.38 10.31
C TRP A 67 -14.91 8.46 11.43
N SER A 68 -16.00 8.78 12.11
CA SER A 68 -16.39 8.10 13.37
C SER A 68 -16.65 6.60 13.27
N ASN A 69 -16.86 6.04 12.11
CA ASN A 69 -17.00 4.60 11.88
C ASN A 69 -15.97 4.09 10.88
N GLN A 70 -14.88 4.83 10.69
CA GLN A 70 -13.72 4.44 9.93
C GLN A 70 -12.66 3.89 10.89
N TRP A 71 -11.95 2.88 10.44
CA TRP A 71 -10.85 2.23 11.14
C TRP A 71 -9.68 2.07 10.19
N GLU A 72 -8.50 1.99 10.76
CA GLU A 72 -7.27 1.72 10.05
C GLU A 72 -6.54 0.56 10.71
N TYR A 73 -6.12 -0.42 9.90
CA TYR A 73 -5.13 -1.42 10.29
C TYR A 73 -3.76 -0.92 9.87
N VAL A 74 -2.82 -0.95 10.79
CA VAL A 74 -1.42 -0.56 10.55
C VAL A 74 -0.48 -1.70 10.92
N SER A 75 0.50 -1.98 10.07
CA SER A 75 1.58 -2.90 10.39
C SER A 75 2.43 -2.36 11.53
N ILE A 76 2.85 -3.24 12.45
CA ILE A 76 3.83 -2.87 13.49
C ILE A 76 5.23 -2.89 12.90
N PHE A 77 5.97 -1.77 13.04
CA PHE A 77 7.34 -1.61 12.53
C PHE A 77 8.34 -2.36 13.42
N ASN A 78 8.30 -3.69 13.43
CA ASN A 78 9.17 -4.54 14.24
C ASN A 78 10.18 -5.37 13.42
N GLY A 79 10.35 -5.02 12.14
CA GLY A 79 11.35 -5.63 11.25
C GLY A 79 10.95 -6.97 10.64
N GLN A 80 9.66 -7.23 10.49
CA GLN A 80 9.16 -8.39 9.76
C GLN A 80 9.67 -8.40 8.31
N SER A 81 9.72 -9.61 7.73
CA SER A 81 10.03 -9.74 6.31
C SER A 81 8.84 -9.27 5.45
N PRO A 82 9.10 -8.80 4.21
CA PRO A 82 8.04 -8.48 3.25
C PRO A 82 7.02 -9.61 3.04
N LEU A 83 7.46 -10.88 3.07
CA LEU A 83 6.56 -12.03 2.99
C LEU A 83 5.62 -12.08 4.20
N LYS A 84 6.16 -11.89 5.41
CA LYS A 84 5.34 -11.89 6.63
C LYS A 84 4.32 -10.77 6.62
N GLU A 85 4.68 -9.58 6.12
CA GLU A 85 3.76 -8.45 5.98
C GLU A 85 2.63 -8.74 4.98
N ALA A 86 2.94 -9.36 3.84
CA ALA A 86 1.90 -9.81 2.90
C ALA A 86 0.93 -10.80 3.56
N GLN A 87 1.45 -11.75 4.35
CA GLN A 87 0.64 -12.72 5.10
C GLN A 87 -0.21 -12.04 6.17
N ASN A 88 0.37 -11.11 6.93
CA ASN A 88 -0.33 -10.36 7.98
C ASN A 88 -1.54 -9.61 7.39
N LEU A 89 -1.32 -8.81 6.35
CA LEU A 89 -2.41 -8.06 5.72
C LEU A 89 -3.46 -8.98 5.07
N HIS A 90 -3.01 -10.04 4.40
CA HIS A 90 -3.93 -11.02 3.81
C HIS A 90 -4.85 -11.65 4.88
N HIS A 91 -4.30 -12.03 6.03
CA HIS A 91 -5.08 -12.57 7.14
C HIS A 91 -5.95 -11.48 7.79
N ALA A 92 -5.45 -10.25 7.94
CA ALA A 92 -6.21 -9.14 8.51
C ALA A 92 -7.48 -8.85 7.69
N ILE A 93 -7.37 -8.75 6.35
CA ILE A 93 -8.53 -8.56 5.46
C ILE A 93 -9.63 -9.61 5.72
N TYR A 94 -9.24 -10.86 5.93
CA TYR A 94 -10.18 -11.95 6.17
C TYR A 94 -10.72 -12.01 7.60
N LEU A 95 -9.91 -11.67 8.61
CA LEU A 95 -10.22 -11.85 10.03
C LEU A 95 -10.90 -10.64 10.67
N LEU A 96 -10.54 -9.42 10.26
CA LEU A 96 -11.11 -8.20 10.85
C LEU A 96 -12.65 -8.17 10.81
N PRO A 97 -13.35 -8.59 9.72
CA PRO A 97 -14.81 -8.65 9.76
C PRO A 97 -15.36 -9.54 10.87
N LYS A 98 -14.69 -10.64 11.20
CA LYS A 98 -15.09 -11.57 12.28
C LYS A 98 -14.84 -10.97 13.64
N LEU A 99 -13.65 -10.40 13.84
CA LEU A 99 -13.27 -9.78 15.12
C LEU A 99 -14.17 -8.57 15.44
N PHE A 100 -14.52 -7.77 14.46
CA PHE A 100 -15.48 -6.69 14.63
C PHE A 100 -16.90 -7.20 14.89
N ALA A 101 -17.32 -8.28 14.26
CA ALA A 101 -18.63 -8.89 14.55
C ALA A 101 -18.74 -9.36 16.01
N GLU A 102 -17.67 -9.91 16.60
CA GLU A 102 -17.58 -10.24 18.03
C GLU A 102 -17.72 -9.00 18.93
N GLN A 103 -17.33 -7.83 18.43
CA GLN A 103 -17.53 -6.54 19.09
C GLN A 103 -18.94 -5.95 18.85
N GLY A 104 -19.83 -6.67 18.16
CA GLY A 104 -21.19 -6.26 17.85
C GLY A 104 -21.32 -5.33 16.63
N VAL A 105 -20.31 -5.30 15.76
CA VAL A 105 -20.43 -4.68 14.44
C VAL A 105 -21.36 -5.52 13.57
N THR A 106 -22.31 -4.88 12.90
CA THR A 106 -23.28 -5.56 12.03
C THR A 106 -22.76 -5.82 10.62
N LYS A 107 -21.85 -4.94 10.14
CA LYS A 107 -21.21 -5.06 8.83
C LYS A 107 -19.86 -4.37 8.84
N THR A 108 -18.83 -5.04 8.37
CA THR A 108 -17.51 -4.47 8.07
C THR A 108 -17.39 -4.23 6.57
N LEU A 109 -16.83 -3.09 6.19
CA LEU A 109 -16.78 -2.61 4.81
C LEU A 109 -15.31 -2.33 4.46
N ILE A 110 -14.69 -3.31 3.79
CA ILE A 110 -13.36 -3.18 3.17
C ILE A 110 -13.61 -2.85 1.70
N LYS A 111 -13.85 -1.56 1.44
CA LYS A 111 -14.24 -1.03 0.14
C LYS A 111 -13.55 0.28 -0.17
N PRO A 112 -13.27 0.56 -1.45
CA PRO A 112 -12.62 1.81 -1.88
C PRO A 112 -13.38 3.06 -1.46
N VAL A 113 -14.70 3.00 -1.55
CA VAL A 113 -15.60 4.11 -1.19
C VAL A 113 -16.78 3.57 -0.40
N VAL A 114 -17.11 4.24 0.69
CA VAL A 114 -18.31 3.93 1.49
C VAL A 114 -19.22 5.14 1.49
N TRP A 115 -20.44 4.95 0.96
CA TRP A 115 -21.47 5.96 1.00
C TRP A 115 -22.23 5.92 2.34
N ALA A 116 -22.07 6.96 3.17
CA ALA A 116 -22.65 6.99 4.51
C ALA A 116 -24.20 6.93 4.48
N GLY A 117 -24.82 7.44 3.43
CA GLY A 117 -26.28 7.41 3.25
C GLY A 117 -26.83 6.00 3.08
N ASP A 118 -26.09 5.09 2.45
CA ASP A 118 -26.51 3.70 2.19
C ASP A 118 -26.38 2.82 3.44
N TYR A 119 -25.43 3.14 4.32
CA TYR A 119 -25.09 2.32 5.50
C TYR A 119 -25.47 3.01 6.82
N GLY A 120 -26.35 4.01 6.76
CA GLY A 120 -26.62 4.88 7.88
C GLY A 120 -25.55 5.97 8.01
N LYS A 121 -25.79 6.95 8.86
CA LYS A 121 -24.83 8.05 9.08
C LYS A 121 -23.58 7.51 9.76
N LEU A 122 -22.57 7.15 8.97
CA LEU A 122 -21.31 6.64 9.49
C LEU A 122 -20.56 7.72 10.25
N ALA A 123 -20.45 8.88 9.66
CA ALA A 123 -20.01 10.11 10.30
C ALA A 123 -20.27 11.25 9.36
N ALA A 124 -20.59 12.37 9.89
CA ALA A 124 -20.74 13.59 9.12
C ALA A 124 -19.54 14.47 9.42
N GLY A 125 -18.42 14.12 8.89
CA GLY A 125 -17.23 14.89 9.10
C GLY A 125 -16.61 14.72 10.49
N CYS A 126 -15.46 15.29 10.68
CA CYS A 126 -14.83 15.36 11.96
C CYS A 126 -15.70 16.21 12.89
N GLU A 127 -16.20 15.64 13.97
CA GLU A 127 -17.03 16.34 14.97
C GLU A 127 -16.38 17.62 15.48
N ASN A 128 -15.05 17.66 15.48
CA ASN A 128 -14.27 18.83 15.91
C ASN A 128 -14.28 19.99 14.90
N ILE A 129 -14.52 19.70 13.61
CA ILE A 129 -14.50 20.72 12.54
C ILE A 129 -15.91 21.06 12.09
N PHE A 130 -16.81 20.08 12.06
CA PHE A 130 -18.17 20.20 11.54
C PHE A 130 -19.21 19.78 12.59
N SER A 131 -19.04 20.22 13.83
CA SER A 131 -20.01 19.94 14.89
C SER A 131 -21.42 20.40 14.44
N GLY A 132 -22.35 19.45 14.38
CA GLY A 132 -23.70 19.69 13.88
C GLY A 132 -23.94 19.45 12.39
N ASP A 133 -22.90 19.18 11.58
CA ASP A 133 -23.07 18.75 10.20
C ASP A 133 -23.42 17.26 10.13
N ASN A 134 -24.62 16.97 9.66
CA ASN A 134 -25.17 15.62 9.54
C ASN A 134 -25.36 15.17 8.08
N ARG A 135 -24.68 15.81 7.14
CA ARG A 135 -24.77 15.43 5.72
C ARG A 135 -24.13 14.06 5.50
N ALA A 136 -24.76 13.27 4.68
CA ALA A 136 -24.16 12.03 4.21
C ALA A 136 -22.98 12.35 3.27
N VAL A 137 -21.90 11.56 3.38
CA VAL A 137 -20.66 11.76 2.61
C VAL A 137 -20.15 10.45 2.06
N HIS A 138 -19.37 10.53 1.00
CA HIS A 138 -18.54 9.42 0.55
C HIS A 138 -17.24 9.42 1.36
N ILE A 139 -16.90 8.27 1.93
CA ILE A 139 -15.69 8.06 2.70
C ILE A 139 -14.74 7.24 1.83
N PRO A 140 -13.63 7.83 1.33
CA PRO A 140 -12.62 7.09 0.61
C PRO A 140 -11.73 6.30 1.57
N ASN A 141 -11.47 5.04 1.26
CA ASN A 141 -10.58 4.17 2.02
C ASN A 141 -9.40 3.71 1.15
N ALA A 142 -8.21 3.77 1.72
CA ALA A 142 -6.96 3.41 1.07
C ALA A 142 -6.42 2.06 1.56
N VAL A 143 -5.56 1.46 0.72
CA VAL A 143 -4.43 0.65 1.19
C VAL A 143 -3.17 1.41 0.82
N GLN A 144 -2.33 1.67 1.80
CA GLN A 144 -1.03 2.31 1.59
C GLN A 144 0.07 1.28 1.83
N ILE A 145 1.10 1.33 1.00
CA ILE A 145 2.29 0.51 1.18
C ILE A 145 3.49 1.43 1.44
N ASN A 146 4.16 1.17 2.55
CA ASN A 146 5.34 1.89 3.00
C ASN A 146 6.58 1.05 2.73
N ILE A 147 7.57 1.61 2.04
CA ILE A 147 8.76 0.91 1.61
C ILE A 147 10.01 1.66 2.09
N SER A 148 10.91 0.94 2.75
CA SER A 148 12.26 1.40 3.04
C SER A 148 13.29 0.33 2.71
N VAL A 149 14.55 0.73 2.55
CA VAL A 149 15.65 -0.17 2.22
C VAL A 149 16.81 0.09 3.17
N GLN A 150 17.36 -0.96 3.73
CA GLN A 150 18.52 -0.90 4.63
C GLN A 150 19.73 -1.58 4.00
N ASP A 151 20.92 -1.10 4.34
CA ASP A 151 22.18 -1.83 4.12
C ASP A 151 22.37 -2.96 5.16
N LEU A 152 23.46 -3.71 5.05
CA LEU A 152 23.80 -4.78 6.00
C LEU A 152 24.09 -4.29 7.43
N ASN A 153 24.38 -3.00 7.60
CA ASN A 153 24.58 -2.38 8.91
C ASN A 153 23.29 -1.89 9.54
N GLY A 154 22.16 -2.01 8.82
CA GLY A 154 20.85 -1.53 9.25
C GLY A 154 20.62 -0.03 9.00
N ASN A 155 21.49 0.64 8.23
CA ASN A 155 21.29 2.04 7.87
C ASN A 155 20.19 2.13 6.80
N ASN A 156 19.21 3.01 7.03
CA ASN A 156 18.16 3.27 6.06
C ASN A 156 18.69 4.14 4.91
N LEU A 157 18.69 3.61 3.69
CA LEU A 157 19.22 4.29 2.50
C LEU A 157 18.36 5.47 2.03
N LEU A 158 17.14 5.60 2.56
CA LEU A 158 16.25 6.69 2.19
C LEU A 158 16.51 7.97 2.98
N VAL A 159 17.39 7.92 4.00
CA VAL A 159 17.72 9.08 4.84
C VAL A 159 18.55 10.11 4.09
N SER A 160 19.44 9.67 3.22
CA SER A 160 20.36 10.57 2.50
C SER A 160 20.78 9.98 1.15
N GLY A 161 21.34 10.82 0.29
CA GLY A 161 21.74 10.43 -1.07
C GLY A 161 20.58 10.41 -2.05
N SER A 162 20.83 9.94 -3.27
CA SER A 162 19.89 9.92 -4.39
C SER A 162 19.08 8.63 -4.50
N PHE A 163 19.34 7.63 -3.64
CA PHE A 163 18.65 6.34 -3.71
C PHE A 163 17.14 6.48 -3.48
N ALA A 164 16.73 7.36 -2.56
CA ALA A 164 15.33 7.59 -2.25
C ALA A 164 14.55 8.15 -3.44
N GLU A 165 15.13 9.14 -4.12
CA GLU A 165 14.54 9.74 -5.33
C GLU A 165 14.51 8.74 -6.48
N CYS A 166 15.57 7.95 -6.65
CA CYS A 166 15.63 6.87 -7.64
C CYS A 166 14.50 5.86 -7.40
N LEU A 167 14.34 5.37 -6.17
CA LEU A 167 13.27 4.45 -5.81
C LEU A 167 11.87 5.05 -6.04
N GLN A 168 11.65 6.30 -5.63
CA GLN A 168 10.39 7.02 -5.87
C GLN A 168 10.08 7.09 -7.36
N GLN A 169 11.07 7.39 -8.19
CA GLN A 169 10.90 7.48 -9.63
C GLN A 169 10.56 6.13 -10.26
N HIS A 170 11.15 5.02 -9.80
CA HIS A 170 10.75 3.69 -10.26
C HIS A 170 9.27 3.42 -9.96
N PHE A 171 8.80 3.75 -8.77
CA PHE A 171 7.37 3.64 -8.45
C PHE A 171 6.50 4.49 -9.38
N LEU A 172 6.88 5.74 -9.63
CA LEU A 172 6.14 6.62 -10.55
C LEU A 172 6.06 6.04 -11.96
N ARG A 173 7.18 5.57 -12.50
CA ARG A 173 7.24 4.98 -13.87
C ARG A 173 6.42 3.70 -14.02
N LYS A 174 6.34 2.88 -12.97
CA LYS A 174 5.72 1.55 -13.04
C LYS A 174 4.26 1.54 -12.57
N SER A 175 3.85 2.54 -11.80
CA SER A 175 2.51 2.59 -11.22
C SER A 175 1.40 2.61 -12.28
N LEU A 176 1.53 3.38 -13.36
CA LEU A 176 0.52 3.41 -14.42
C LEU A 176 0.27 2.02 -15.00
N ALA A 177 1.32 1.37 -15.47
CA ALA A 177 1.21 0.06 -16.13
C ALA A 177 0.80 -1.09 -15.19
N CYS A 178 1.05 -0.92 -13.89
CA CYS A 178 0.75 -1.92 -12.86
C CYS A 178 -0.45 -1.56 -11.99
N CYS A 179 -1.25 -0.56 -12.39
CA CYS A 179 -2.35 -0.04 -11.56
C CYS A 179 -3.39 -1.09 -11.17
N LEU A 180 -3.61 -2.11 -11.99
CA LEU A 180 -4.50 -3.22 -11.66
C LEU A 180 -4.12 -3.92 -10.34
N ILE A 181 -2.84 -3.93 -9.95
CA ILE A 181 -2.37 -4.61 -8.74
C ILE A 181 -2.91 -3.93 -7.48
N TYR A 182 -3.00 -2.61 -7.48
CA TYR A 182 -3.43 -1.82 -6.32
C TYR A 182 -4.81 -1.16 -6.48
N LEU A 183 -5.42 -1.26 -7.68
CA LEU A 183 -6.80 -0.83 -8.00
C LEU A 183 -7.58 -2.01 -8.60
N PRO A 184 -7.92 -3.03 -7.79
CA PRO A 184 -8.42 -4.30 -8.30
C PRO A 184 -9.92 -4.33 -8.60
N GLU A 185 -10.62 -3.22 -8.48
CA GLU A 185 -12.08 -3.13 -8.71
C GLU A 185 -12.51 -1.75 -9.21
N GLU A 186 -13.70 -1.66 -9.80
CA GLU A 186 -14.20 -0.43 -10.43
C GLU A 186 -14.34 0.73 -9.43
N GLU A 187 -14.83 0.47 -8.22
CA GLU A 187 -14.98 1.47 -7.16
C GLU A 187 -13.64 2.12 -6.74
N ALA A 188 -12.50 1.48 -7.04
CA ALA A 188 -11.18 2.04 -6.76
C ALA A 188 -10.89 3.32 -7.55
N PHE A 189 -11.41 3.42 -8.77
CA PHE A 189 -11.26 4.61 -9.61
C PHE A 189 -12.16 5.75 -9.14
N GLU A 190 -13.35 5.44 -8.60
CA GLU A 190 -14.21 6.44 -7.94
C GLU A 190 -13.49 7.05 -6.73
N ARG A 191 -12.75 6.24 -5.95
CA ARG A 191 -11.93 6.72 -4.83
C ARG A 191 -10.89 7.74 -5.30
N LEU A 192 -10.18 7.48 -6.38
CA LEU A 192 -9.19 8.41 -6.93
C LEU A 192 -9.83 9.73 -7.34
N ALA A 193 -10.99 9.68 -8.01
CA ALA A 193 -11.74 10.88 -8.39
C ALA A 193 -12.18 11.71 -7.18
N LEU A 194 -12.50 11.09 -6.05
CA LEU A 194 -12.79 11.80 -4.80
C LEU A 194 -11.53 12.43 -4.20
N LYS A 195 -10.43 11.68 -4.17
CA LYS A 195 -9.15 12.14 -3.59
C LYS A 195 -8.51 13.28 -4.38
N SER A 196 -8.66 13.32 -5.70
CA SER A 196 -8.12 14.40 -6.54
C SER A 196 -8.66 15.79 -6.15
N LYS A 197 -9.85 15.84 -5.56
CA LYS A 197 -10.45 17.10 -5.07
C LYS A 197 -9.97 17.52 -3.68
N TYR A 198 -9.40 16.60 -2.90
CA TYR A 198 -9.15 16.81 -1.47
C TYR A 198 -7.74 16.45 -1.01
N GLY A 199 -6.84 16.06 -1.87
CA GLY A 199 -5.50 15.73 -1.41
C GLY A 199 -4.61 14.97 -2.39
N LEU A 200 -5.16 14.36 -3.41
CA LEU A 200 -4.41 13.84 -4.54
C LEU A 200 -4.80 14.70 -5.75
N ALA A 201 -4.16 15.86 -5.89
CA ALA A 201 -4.43 16.76 -7.02
C ALA A 201 -4.00 16.12 -8.35
N GLU A 202 -2.94 15.31 -8.29
CA GLU A 202 -2.39 14.54 -9.41
C GLU A 202 -2.15 13.11 -8.95
N GLU A 203 -2.56 12.13 -9.74
CA GLU A 203 -2.45 10.70 -9.42
C GLU A 203 -0.99 10.24 -9.38
N LEU A 204 -0.16 10.80 -10.27
CA LEU A 204 1.27 10.50 -10.33
C LEU A 204 2.07 11.79 -10.23
N CYS A 205 2.70 12.00 -9.09
CA CYS A 205 3.47 13.19 -8.79
C CYS A 205 4.90 13.12 -9.34
N SER A 206 5.55 14.27 -9.47
CA SER A 206 6.98 14.36 -9.76
C SER A 206 7.81 13.72 -8.61
N PRO A 207 8.96 13.08 -8.90
CA PRO A 207 9.87 12.55 -7.89
C PRO A 207 10.38 13.60 -6.89
N VAL A 208 10.45 14.85 -7.30
CA VAL A 208 10.87 15.96 -6.45
C VAL A 208 9.74 16.54 -5.60
N ASP A 209 8.53 16.09 -5.85
CA ASP A 209 7.39 16.48 -5.05
C ASP A 209 7.39 15.70 -3.74
N ILE A 210 8.13 16.22 -2.79
CA ILE A 210 8.20 15.69 -1.43
C ILE A 210 6.95 16.16 -0.72
N SER A 211 5.93 15.36 -0.74
CA SER A 211 4.75 15.70 0.03
C SER A 211 4.93 15.28 1.48
N GLY A 212 5.33 16.21 2.28
CA GLY A 212 5.03 16.10 3.69
C GLY A 212 3.53 16.17 3.89
N GLY A 213 2.93 15.17 4.43
CA GLY A 213 1.50 15.16 4.64
C GLY A 213 0.72 14.38 3.57
N HIS A 214 -0.54 14.68 3.42
CA HIS A 214 -1.47 13.88 2.64
C HIS A 214 -1.57 14.32 1.16
N GLN A 215 -0.55 15.00 0.67
CA GLN A 215 -0.50 15.49 -0.70
C GLN A 215 0.32 14.56 -1.55
N GLY A 216 0.26 14.21 -2.64
CA GLY A 216 1.05 13.30 -3.44
C GLY A 216 0.65 11.84 -3.34
N SER A 217 0.78 11.15 -4.42
CA SER A 217 0.35 9.77 -4.59
C SER A 217 1.46 8.77 -4.24
N ILE A 218 2.72 9.16 -4.47
CA ILE A 218 3.91 8.39 -4.13
C ILE A 218 4.86 9.32 -3.36
N ALA A 219 4.66 9.38 -2.05
CA ALA A 219 5.33 10.33 -1.19
C ALA A 219 6.69 9.82 -0.71
N LEU A 220 7.70 10.67 -0.74
CA LEU A 220 8.97 10.41 -0.06
C LEU A 220 8.97 11.13 1.30
N TYR A 221 8.88 10.34 2.36
CA TYR A 221 9.06 10.84 3.73
C TYR A 221 10.53 10.73 4.11
N ARG A 222 11.24 11.87 4.09
CA ARG A 222 12.67 11.97 4.46
C ARG A 222 12.94 13.21 5.30
N ASP A 223 12.67 14.38 4.76
CA ASP A 223 12.88 15.65 5.46
C ASP A 223 11.62 16.10 6.20
N ILE A 224 10.47 15.77 5.62
CA ILE A 224 9.15 16.06 6.17
C ILE A 224 8.33 14.76 6.18
N GLY A 225 7.70 14.47 7.29
CA GLY A 225 6.83 13.30 7.50
C GLY A 225 5.34 13.65 7.50
N LYS A 226 4.52 12.76 8.05
CA LYS A 226 3.08 12.99 8.23
C LYS A 226 2.82 14.32 8.95
N HIS A 227 1.74 15.00 8.58
CA HIS A 227 1.33 16.28 9.18
C HIS A 227 2.38 17.40 9.09
N ASN A 228 3.23 17.38 8.07
CA ASN A 228 4.32 18.35 7.88
C ASN A 228 5.32 18.38 9.04
N GLN A 229 5.43 17.31 9.80
CA GLN A 229 6.46 17.17 10.82
C GLN A 229 7.82 16.98 10.17
N LYS A 230 8.82 17.69 10.69
CA LYS A 230 10.19 17.44 10.25
C LYS A 230 10.65 16.06 10.70
N MET A 231 11.37 15.37 9.83
CA MET A 231 12.04 14.13 10.15
C MET A 231 13.40 14.46 10.77
N GLY A 232 13.78 13.71 11.79
CA GLY A 232 15.05 13.95 12.48
C GLY A 232 14.91 14.00 14.00
N VAL A 233 15.96 14.46 14.68
CA VAL A 233 15.93 14.64 16.12
C VAL A 233 15.35 16.03 16.41
N GLU A 234 14.14 16.06 16.91
CA GLU A 234 13.47 17.31 17.28
C GLU A 234 13.06 17.34 18.75
N PRO A 235 13.06 18.52 19.38
CA PRO A 235 12.33 18.73 20.61
C PRO A 235 10.83 18.64 20.29
N LEU A 236 10.20 17.55 20.72
CA LEU A 236 8.82 17.24 20.33
C LEU A 236 7.79 17.94 21.21
N ILE A 237 8.11 18.24 22.44
CA ILE A 237 7.13 18.74 23.41
C ILE A 237 7.82 19.74 24.34
N TYR A 238 7.11 20.80 24.65
CA TYR A 238 7.45 21.71 25.75
C TYR A 238 6.62 21.28 26.97
N ASP A 239 7.24 21.28 28.14
CA ASP A 239 6.50 21.10 29.40
C ASP A 239 5.63 22.35 29.71
N ASP A 240 4.83 22.25 30.75
CA ASP A 240 3.96 23.35 31.24
C ASP A 240 4.75 24.61 31.66
N LYS A 241 6.07 24.50 31.78
CA LYS A 241 7.00 25.58 32.10
C LYS A 241 7.80 26.07 30.89
N ASN A 242 7.43 25.64 29.68
CA ASN A 242 8.10 25.98 28.45
C ASN A 242 9.54 25.44 28.32
N ASN A 243 9.90 24.40 29.09
CA ASN A 243 11.18 23.72 28.89
C ASN A 243 11.03 22.73 27.72
N VAL A 244 12.07 22.67 26.90
CA VAL A 244 12.12 21.76 25.76
C VAL A 244 12.32 20.33 26.26
N ILE A 245 11.39 19.46 26.01
CA ILE A 245 11.55 18.02 26.18
C ILE A 245 12.19 17.50 24.89
N ILE A 246 13.46 17.12 24.96
CA ILE A 246 14.17 16.51 23.82
C ILE A 246 13.71 15.06 23.72
N SER A 247 13.12 14.69 22.59
CA SER A 247 12.89 13.28 22.25
C SER A 247 14.20 12.68 21.75
N GLU A 248 14.60 11.56 22.29
CA GLU A 248 15.69 10.74 21.73
C GLU A 248 15.29 10.01 20.44
N ASN A 249 14.03 10.10 20.01
CA ASN A 249 13.55 9.45 18.81
C ASN A 249 14.11 10.14 17.58
N ASN A 250 14.91 9.40 16.84
CA ASN A 250 15.39 9.81 15.54
C ASN A 250 14.43 9.31 14.46
N TRP A 251 13.56 10.18 13.97
CA TRP A 251 12.57 9.89 12.95
C TRP A 251 13.18 9.55 11.59
N HIS A 252 14.44 9.89 11.32
CA HIS A 252 15.14 9.49 10.10
C HIS A 252 15.12 7.97 9.88
N LYS A 253 15.10 7.18 10.94
CA LYS A 253 14.98 5.72 10.82
C LYS A 253 13.69 5.26 10.14
N THR A 254 12.67 6.10 10.13
CA THR A 254 11.36 5.84 9.51
C THR A 254 11.23 6.42 8.11
N SER A 255 12.31 6.97 7.52
CA SER A 255 12.31 7.47 6.15
C SER A 255 11.88 6.37 5.18
N ARG A 256 10.94 6.69 4.30
CA ARG A 256 10.29 5.70 3.44
C ARG A 256 9.66 6.32 2.20
N ILE A 257 9.39 5.49 1.21
CA ILE A 257 8.40 5.79 0.17
C ILE A 257 7.04 5.29 0.66
N GLU A 258 6.02 6.10 0.51
CA GLU A 258 4.64 5.73 0.78
C GLU A 258 3.84 5.81 -0.51
N HIS A 259 3.46 4.63 -1.04
CA HIS A 259 2.59 4.51 -2.20
C HIS A 259 1.14 4.51 -1.73
N ARG A 260 0.41 5.59 -2.01
CA ARG A 260 -0.91 5.91 -1.47
C ARG A 260 -2.07 5.66 -2.42
N LEU A 261 -1.78 5.18 -3.62
CA LEU A 261 -2.77 4.98 -4.68
C LEU A 261 -3.64 3.75 -4.44
N GLY A 262 -3.19 2.78 -3.63
CA GLY A 262 -3.92 1.55 -3.39
C GLY A 262 -5.29 1.79 -2.76
N ALA A 263 -6.29 1.06 -3.23
CA ALA A 263 -7.65 1.15 -2.74
C ALA A 263 -7.99 0.00 -1.79
N SER A 264 -8.67 0.33 -0.70
CA SER A 264 -9.23 -0.68 0.20
C SER A 264 -10.21 -1.57 -0.57
N SER A 265 -9.97 -2.88 -0.55
CA SER A 265 -10.78 -3.85 -1.26
C SER A 265 -10.61 -5.25 -0.68
N GLU A 266 -11.67 -6.03 -0.64
CA GLU A 266 -11.58 -7.47 -0.34
C GLU A 266 -10.82 -8.25 -1.45
N HIS A 267 -10.67 -7.65 -2.64
CA HIS A 267 -9.92 -8.20 -3.77
C HIS A 267 -8.45 -7.75 -3.79
N TYR A 268 -8.04 -6.85 -2.87
CA TYR A 268 -6.65 -6.43 -2.77
C TYR A 268 -5.74 -7.61 -2.44
N ASN A 269 -4.72 -7.82 -3.28
CA ASN A 269 -3.77 -8.92 -3.07
C ASN A 269 -2.46 -8.41 -2.51
N PRO A 270 -2.20 -8.56 -1.20
CA PRO A 270 -0.98 -8.07 -0.56
C PRO A 270 0.30 -8.67 -1.15
N TYR A 271 0.25 -9.94 -1.57
CA TYR A 271 1.43 -10.61 -2.13
C TYR A 271 1.88 -9.97 -3.45
N LEU A 272 0.94 -9.66 -4.35
CA LEU A 272 1.26 -9.00 -5.62
C LEU A 272 1.78 -7.58 -5.40
N ASN A 273 1.24 -6.87 -4.42
CA ASN A 273 1.71 -5.54 -4.05
C ASN A 273 3.13 -5.57 -3.45
N VAL A 274 3.45 -6.59 -2.65
CA VAL A 274 4.81 -6.81 -2.16
C VAL A 274 5.76 -7.16 -3.32
N ILE A 275 5.36 -8.02 -4.25
CA ILE A 275 6.17 -8.31 -5.45
C ILE A 275 6.43 -7.01 -6.23
N PHE A 276 5.39 -6.23 -6.50
CA PHE A 276 5.52 -4.93 -7.18
C PHE A 276 6.51 -4.01 -6.47
N ALA A 277 6.43 -3.90 -5.14
CA ALA A 277 7.34 -3.08 -4.35
C ALA A 277 8.79 -3.60 -4.42
N LEU A 278 9.00 -4.91 -4.25
CA LEU A 278 10.35 -5.51 -4.31
C LEU A 278 11.00 -5.36 -5.69
N LEU A 279 10.23 -5.45 -6.77
CA LEU A 279 10.75 -5.24 -8.13
C LEU A 279 11.21 -3.79 -8.35
N ASN A 280 10.48 -2.79 -7.82
CA ASN A 280 10.93 -1.41 -7.86
C ASN A 280 12.19 -1.18 -7.01
N VAL A 281 12.32 -1.86 -5.86
CA VAL A 281 13.56 -1.84 -5.07
C VAL A 281 14.73 -2.44 -5.84
N ILE A 282 14.52 -3.55 -6.54
CA ILE A 282 15.56 -4.20 -7.36
C ILE A 282 16.01 -3.27 -8.49
N ASP A 283 15.08 -2.66 -9.22
CA ASP A 283 15.41 -1.70 -10.28
C ASP A 283 16.21 -0.52 -9.71
N ALA A 284 15.82 0.03 -8.54
CA ALA A 284 16.54 1.13 -7.90
C ALA A 284 17.96 0.74 -7.45
N ILE A 285 18.17 -0.50 -6.99
CA ILE A 285 19.50 -1.03 -6.65
C ILE A 285 20.35 -1.17 -7.92
N ASP A 286 19.78 -1.73 -8.99
CA ASP A 286 20.47 -1.93 -10.25
C ASP A 286 20.92 -0.59 -10.87
N ASP A 287 20.05 0.42 -10.89
CA ASP A 287 20.38 1.78 -11.42
C ASP A 287 21.42 2.50 -10.54
N GLY A 288 21.34 2.34 -9.22
CA GLY A 288 22.31 2.92 -8.29
C GLY A 288 23.75 2.41 -8.52
N GLU A 289 23.92 1.19 -8.99
CA GLU A 289 25.24 0.63 -9.37
C GLU A 289 25.76 1.23 -10.70
N HIS A 290 24.89 1.72 -11.56
CA HIS A 290 25.28 2.26 -12.88
C HIS A 290 25.41 3.78 -12.92
N ASN A 291 25.15 4.49 -11.80
CA ASN A 291 25.20 5.96 -11.71
C ASN A 291 24.38 6.68 -12.81
N GLU A 292 23.29 6.10 -13.26
CA GLU A 292 22.43 6.74 -14.24
C GLU A 292 21.68 7.91 -13.61
N GLN A 293 21.87 9.11 -14.18
CA GLN A 293 21.10 10.29 -13.80
C GLN A 293 19.66 10.08 -14.24
N VAL A 294 18.78 10.04 -13.26
CA VAL A 294 17.36 9.94 -13.48
C VAL A 294 16.83 11.21 -14.12
N GLN A 295 16.43 11.14 -15.40
CA GLN A 295 15.82 12.27 -16.09
C GLN A 295 14.38 12.46 -15.61
N SER A 296 13.94 13.72 -15.49
CA SER A 296 12.54 14.04 -15.22
C SER A 296 11.69 13.67 -16.44
N GLU A 297 10.80 12.71 -16.26
CA GLU A 297 9.82 12.30 -17.28
C GLU A 297 8.44 12.82 -16.87
N GLU A 298 7.61 13.12 -17.87
CA GLU A 298 6.17 13.29 -17.63
C GLU A 298 5.54 11.93 -17.40
N TYR A 299 4.87 11.78 -16.26
CA TYR A 299 4.14 10.56 -15.92
C TYR A 299 2.70 10.70 -16.38
N GLY A 300 2.15 9.61 -16.96
CA GLY A 300 0.78 9.58 -17.41
C GLY A 300 -0.22 9.57 -16.25
N GLN A 301 -1.46 9.88 -16.57
CA GLN A 301 -2.57 9.75 -15.62
C GLN A 301 -3.06 8.31 -15.54
N LEU A 302 -3.54 7.91 -14.38
CA LEU A 302 -4.17 6.61 -14.17
C LEU A 302 -5.45 6.49 -15.01
N PRO A 303 -5.83 5.26 -15.41
CA PRO A 303 -7.10 5.05 -16.11
C PRO A 303 -8.28 5.37 -15.19
N ASN A 304 -9.44 5.57 -15.79
CA ASN A 304 -10.67 5.88 -15.07
C ASN A 304 -11.51 4.65 -14.72
N SER A 305 -11.07 3.45 -15.13
CA SER A 305 -11.80 2.20 -14.94
C SER A 305 -10.92 0.96 -15.10
N LEU A 306 -11.44 -0.20 -14.69
CA LEU A 306 -10.82 -1.50 -14.94
C LEU A 306 -10.78 -1.85 -16.41
N HIS A 307 -11.87 -1.60 -17.12
CA HIS A 307 -12.06 -2.00 -18.50
C HIS A 307 -11.81 -0.83 -19.45
N ASP A 308 -11.47 -1.15 -20.68
CA ASP A 308 -11.30 -0.13 -21.71
C ASP A 308 -12.59 0.66 -21.91
N GLN A 309 -12.44 1.96 -22.05
CA GLN A 309 -13.51 2.91 -22.39
C GLN A 309 -13.19 3.56 -23.73
N GLN A 310 -14.20 4.22 -24.31
CA GLN A 310 -14.08 4.94 -25.58
C GLN A 310 -12.97 5.99 -25.49
N HIS A 311 -11.78 5.75 -25.90
CA HIS A 311 -10.56 6.57 -25.89
C HIS A 311 -9.59 6.38 -24.73
N ASN A 312 -9.84 5.43 -23.80
CA ASN A 312 -8.92 5.15 -22.70
C ASN A 312 -8.75 3.64 -22.50
N LEU A 313 -7.49 3.20 -22.34
CA LEU A 313 -7.21 1.83 -21.92
C LEU A 313 -7.53 1.67 -20.44
N GLY A 314 -8.23 0.60 -20.09
CA GLY A 314 -8.50 0.24 -18.71
C GLY A 314 -7.28 -0.41 -18.04
N ALA A 315 -7.32 -0.50 -16.71
CA ALA A 315 -6.25 -1.06 -15.90
C ALA A 315 -5.88 -2.50 -16.29
N ILE A 316 -6.86 -3.32 -16.68
CA ILE A 316 -6.65 -4.70 -17.12
C ILE A 316 -5.79 -4.73 -18.39
N THR A 317 -6.12 -3.93 -19.38
CA THR A 317 -5.39 -3.87 -20.67
C THR A 317 -3.99 -3.27 -20.47
N LEU A 318 -3.85 -2.23 -19.66
CA LEU A 318 -2.54 -1.65 -19.33
C LEU A 318 -1.62 -2.70 -18.69
N PHE A 319 -2.10 -3.43 -17.70
CA PHE A 319 -1.32 -4.48 -17.06
C PHE A 319 -1.04 -5.66 -17.98
N ALA A 320 -2.01 -6.10 -18.78
CA ALA A 320 -1.86 -7.19 -19.73
C ALA A 320 -0.78 -6.90 -20.79
N ASN A 321 -0.72 -5.67 -21.30
CA ASN A 321 0.22 -5.25 -22.33
C ASN A 321 1.62 -4.91 -21.80
N ASN A 322 1.81 -4.77 -20.48
CA ASN A 322 3.10 -4.44 -19.89
C ASN A 322 3.88 -5.68 -19.48
N ASP A 323 5.05 -5.88 -20.05
CA ASP A 323 5.89 -7.05 -19.76
C ASP A 323 6.88 -6.83 -18.60
N TRP A 324 7.02 -5.60 -18.12
CA TRP A 324 8.02 -5.31 -17.07
C TRP A 324 7.83 -6.21 -15.84
N PHE A 325 6.59 -6.33 -15.35
CA PHE A 325 6.30 -7.10 -14.15
C PHE A 325 6.74 -8.57 -14.26
N SER A 326 6.37 -9.26 -15.34
CA SER A 326 6.73 -10.66 -15.57
C SER A 326 8.24 -10.83 -15.84
N ARG A 327 8.82 -9.98 -16.70
CA ARG A 327 10.25 -10.06 -17.05
C ARG A 327 11.17 -9.76 -15.88
N SER A 328 10.82 -8.79 -15.02
CA SER A 328 11.62 -8.46 -13.83
C SER A 328 11.60 -9.60 -12.79
N ILE A 329 10.46 -10.27 -12.63
CA ILE A 329 10.38 -11.50 -11.82
C ILE A 329 11.35 -12.54 -12.39
N ASP A 330 11.26 -12.87 -13.68
CA ASP A 330 12.07 -13.93 -14.30
C ASP A 330 13.56 -13.60 -14.27
N LYS A 331 13.94 -12.33 -14.45
CA LYS A 331 15.33 -11.86 -14.30
C LYS A 331 15.86 -12.15 -12.90
N ALA A 332 15.13 -11.76 -11.86
CA ALA A 332 15.54 -11.97 -10.48
C ALA A 332 15.59 -13.45 -10.10
N LEU A 333 14.60 -14.24 -10.52
CA LEU A 333 14.55 -15.68 -10.25
C LEU A 333 15.73 -16.41 -10.90
N SER A 334 16.10 -16.04 -12.13
CA SER A 334 17.25 -16.64 -12.83
C SER A 334 18.56 -16.42 -12.07
N ALA A 335 18.71 -15.29 -11.38
CA ALA A 335 19.89 -14.97 -10.59
C ALA A 335 19.92 -15.68 -9.23
N THR A 336 18.79 -16.23 -8.75
CA THR A 336 18.72 -16.93 -7.44
C THR A 336 18.79 -18.46 -7.55
N ASN A 337 18.99 -19.03 -8.74
CA ASN A 337 18.90 -20.48 -9.00
C ASN A 337 17.52 -21.08 -8.63
N TYR A 338 16.48 -20.30 -8.70
CA TYR A 338 15.12 -20.77 -8.48
C TYR A 338 14.77 -21.86 -9.50
N GLN A 339 14.40 -23.05 -9.05
CA GLN A 339 13.90 -24.11 -9.90
C GLN A 339 12.37 -24.09 -9.85
N SER A 340 11.75 -23.78 -10.98
CA SER A 340 10.29 -23.89 -11.10
C SER A 340 9.88 -25.37 -11.09
N GLU A 341 9.01 -25.76 -10.17
CA GLU A 341 8.39 -27.07 -10.18
C GLU A 341 7.39 -27.27 -11.34
N ASN A 342 7.14 -26.24 -12.12
CA ASN A 342 6.12 -26.25 -13.16
C ASN A 342 6.70 -26.72 -14.50
N ASN A 343 6.18 -27.83 -15.03
CA ASN A 343 6.43 -28.34 -16.38
C ASN A 343 5.70 -27.51 -17.48
N THR A 344 5.45 -26.21 -17.26
CA THR A 344 4.78 -25.35 -18.24
C THR A 344 5.81 -24.68 -19.16
N GLN A 345 5.42 -24.39 -20.42
CA GLN A 345 6.25 -23.62 -21.37
C GLN A 345 6.35 -22.13 -21.00
N LEU A 346 5.54 -21.66 -20.03
CA LEU A 346 5.53 -20.27 -19.58
C LEU A 346 6.58 -20.04 -18.50
N SER A 347 7.17 -18.86 -18.51
CA SER A 347 8.02 -18.41 -17.40
C SER A 347 7.20 -18.20 -16.11
N THR A 348 7.88 -18.21 -14.96
CA THR A 348 7.22 -18.07 -13.65
C THR A 348 6.52 -16.71 -13.51
N GLY A 349 7.16 -15.63 -13.98
CA GLY A 349 6.59 -14.29 -13.98
C GLY A 349 5.36 -14.18 -14.88
N GLN A 350 5.40 -14.78 -16.07
CA GLN A 350 4.25 -14.80 -16.98
C GLN A 350 3.10 -15.65 -16.40
N LEU A 351 3.41 -16.79 -15.80
CA LEU A 351 2.40 -17.64 -15.14
C LEU A 351 1.69 -16.90 -14.01
N LEU A 352 2.44 -16.14 -13.17
CA LEU A 352 1.84 -15.32 -12.12
C LEU A 352 0.90 -14.27 -12.69
N LYS A 353 1.36 -13.52 -13.70
CA LYS A 353 0.61 -12.47 -14.38
C LYS A 353 -0.69 -13.01 -14.97
N ASP A 354 -0.61 -14.11 -15.71
CA ASP A 354 -1.78 -14.75 -16.35
C ASP A 354 -2.78 -15.26 -15.31
N ASN A 355 -2.31 -15.87 -14.22
CA ASN A 355 -3.17 -16.33 -13.14
C ASN A 355 -3.89 -15.18 -12.43
N TYR A 356 -3.25 -14.03 -12.32
CA TYR A 356 -3.88 -12.84 -11.77
C TYR A 356 -4.94 -12.28 -12.74
N LEU A 357 -4.61 -12.12 -14.02
CA LEU A 357 -5.52 -11.59 -15.03
C LEU A 357 -6.78 -12.46 -15.20
N LYS A 358 -6.68 -13.78 -15.00
CA LYS A 358 -7.85 -14.67 -15.04
C LYS A 358 -8.95 -14.29 -14.05
N GLN A 359 -8.63 -13.62 -12.95
CA GLN A 359 -9.61 -13.18 -11.95
C GLN A 359 -10.56 -12.09 -12.50
N PHE A 360 -10.14 -11.37 -13.53
CA PHE A 360 -10.89 -10.28 -14.17
C PHE A 360 -11.58 -10.72 -15.48
N GLN A 361 -11.38 -11.96 -15.91
CA GLN A 361 -12.08 -12.49 -17.06
C GLN A 361 -13.54 -12.78 -16.65
N ARG A 362 -14.50 -12.15 -17.33
CA ARG A 362 -15.93 -12.49 -17.15
C ARG A 362 -16.09 -13.98 -17.50
N PRO A 363 -16.83 -14.76 -16.70
CA PRO A 363 -17.18 -16.10 -17.13
C PRO A 363 -17.89 -15.97 -18.50
N SER A 364 -17.36 -16.65 -19.50
CA SER A 364 -18.00 -16.72 -20.81
C SER A 364 -19.40 -17.32 -20.60
N ILE A 365 -20.42 -16.48 -20.67
CA ILE A 365 -21.79 -16.97 -20.68
C ILE A 365 -21.90 -17.70 -22.00
N ILE A 366 -21.78 -19.03 -21.95
CA ILE A 366 -22.12 -19.90 -23.07
C ILE A 366 -23.65 -19.88 -23.13
N PHE A 367 -24.20 -19.14 -24.10
CA PHE A 367 -25.60 -19.17 -24.45
C PHE A 367 -25.91 -20.47 -25.26
#